data_6f303dc996180a958768231d3ef43a99
#
_entry.id   6f303dc996180a958768231d3ef43a99
#
_cell.length_a   1.000
_cell.length_b   1.000
_cell.length_c   1.000
_cell.angle_alpha   90.00
_cell.angle_beta   90.00
_cell.angle_gamma   90.00
#
_symmetry.space_group_name_H-M   'P 1'
#
loop_
_entity.id
_entity.type
_entity.pdbx_description
1 polymer ?
#
loop_
_entity_poly.entity_id
_entity_poly.type
_entity_poly.pdbx_seq_one_letter_code
_entity_poly.pdbx_strand_id
1 'polypeptide(L)'
;MVYILIAILIFGVLIAVHEFGHFLAAKACGVRVNEFSIGMGPQLFHKTKGDTEYSLRLLPIGGYCAMEGEDEDSDDDRALGRQVWWKKFIIFVAGAFMNFLTGLIIVICLYAGAQAFYTTEIVELNPDFPQQGEDGLMPGDTIYAINGERIYLKSDVSLIMGLGDTGTIDMTVLRDGKKLDRTLTKQVYTDENGKEYEAYGFTYGGIVEATPLLRLQYSWYQTMDYVRICLLYTSPSPRD
;
A
#
# COMPACT_ATOMS: atom_id res chain seq x y z
N MET A 1 19.53 20.52 4.20
CA MET A 1 20.11 19.73 5.30
C MET A 1 19.03 19.11 6.21
N VAL A 2 18.03 19.84 6.70
CA VAL A 2 16.97 19.31 7.59
C VAL A 2 16.22 18.13 6.97
N TYR A 3 15.82 18.20 5.70
CA TYR A 3 15.11 17.11 5.02
C TYR A 3 15.92 15.81 4.91
N ILE A 4 17.25 15.92 4.74
CA ILE A 4 18.13 14.75 4.70
C ILE A 4 18.19 14.08 6.07
N LEU A 5 18.29 14.86 7.15
CA LEU A 5 18.28 14.34 8.52
C LEU A 5 16.94 13.65 8.85
N ILE A 6 15.83 14.25 8.43
CA ILE A 6 14.50 13.65 8.60
C ILE A 6 14.39 12.34 7.80
N ALA A 7 14.87 12.32 6.55
CA ALA A 7 14.87 11.11 5.74
C ALA A 7 15.69 9.98 6.40
N ILE A 8 16.90 10.29 6.88
CA ILE A 8 17.77 9.34 7.59
C ILE A 8 17.04 8.79 8.83
N LEU A 9 16.40 9.67 9.61
CA LEU A 9 15.66 9.25 10.80
C LEU A 9 14.49 8.31 10.45
N ILE A 10 13.71 8.66 9.41
CA ILE A 10 12.58 7.83 8.95
C ILE A 10 13.08 6.46 8.48
N PHE A 11 14.14 6.42 7.66
CA PHE A 11 14.73 5.15 7.22
C PHE A 11 15.26 4.34 8.40
N GLY A 12 15.92 4.98 9.36
CA GLY A 12 16.40 4.33 10.58
C GLY A 12 15.27 3.67 11.38
N VAL A 13 14.13 4.37 11.53
CA VAL A 13 12.93 3.83 12.20
C VAL A 13 12.34 2.65 11.41
N LEU A 14 12.21 2.78 10.09
CA LEU A 14 11.66 1.71 9.23
C LEU A 14 12.51 0.44 9.29
N ILE A 15 13.85 0.59 9.26
CA ILE A 15 14.75 -0.56 9.39
C ILE A 15 14.66 -1.16 10.80
N ALA A 16 14.66 -0.34 11.85
CA ALA A 16 14.52 -0.84 13.21
C ALA A 16 13.20 -1.62 13.43
N VAL A 17 12.09 -1.16 12.85
CA VAL A 17 10.80 -1.86 12.88
C VAL A 17 10.86 -3.17 12.08
N HIS A 18 11.52 -3.16 10.94
CA HIS A 18 11.76 -4.36 10.13
C HIS A 18 12.52 -5.44 10.93
N GLU A 19 13.66 -5.07 11.49
CA GLU A 19 14.49 -5.96 12.32
C GLU A 19 13.74 -6.44 13.57
N PHE A 20 12.91 -5.58 14.16
CA PHE A 20 12.06 -5.95 15.28
C PHE A 20 11.03 -7.02 14.89
N GLY A 21 10.54 -7.02 13.64
CA GLY A 21 9.71 -8.09 13.08
C GLY A 21 10.43 -9.44 13.11
N HIS A 22 11.66 -9.50 12.58
CA HIS A 22 12.50 -10.71 12.62
C HIS A 22 12.74 -11.16 14.04
N PHE A 23 13.09 -10.23 14.93
CA PHE A 23 13.31 -10.51 16.34
C PHE A 23 12.10 -11.16 17.02
N LEU A 24 10.90 -10.58 16.86
CA LEU A 24 9.68 -11.12 17.46
C LEU A 24 9.35 -12.52 16.92
N ALA A 25 9.45 -12.71 15.61
CA ALA A 25 9.16 -13.98 14.97
C ALA A 25 10.19 -15.05 15.37
N ALA A 26 11.49 -14.72 15.42
CA ALA A 26 12.55 -15.63 15.87
C ALA A 26 12.30 -16.09 17.31
N LYS A 27 12.01 -15.17 18.24
CA LYS A 27 11.67 -15.50 19.62
C LYS A 27 10.41 -16.36 19.72
N ALA A 28 9.35 -16.05 18.97
CA ALA A 28 8.11 -16.83 18.96
C ALA A 28 8.31 -18.24 18.39
N CYS A 29 9.19 -18.39 17.40
CA CYS A 29 9.56 -19.69 16.81
C CYS A 29 10.58 -20.49 17.64
N GLY A 30 11.12 -19.93 18.74
CA GLY A 30 12.11 -20.58 19.58
C GLY A 30 13.54 -20.54 19.04
N VAL A 31 13.80 -19.66 18.06
CA VAL A 31 15.15 -19.42 17.54
C VAL A 31 15.92 -18.54 18.50
N ARG A 32 17.19 -18.88 18.73
CA ARG A 32 18.09 -18.08 19.55
C ARG A 32 18.50 -16.82 18.81
N VAL A 33 18.26 -15.67 19.43
CA VAL A 33 18.73 -14.37 18.94
C VAL A 33 19.92 -13.95 19.80
N ASN A 34 21.08 -13.82 19.20
CA ASN A 34 22.32 -13.48 19.85
C ASN A 34 22.39 -11.97 20.13
N GLU A 35 22.05 -11.14 19.14
CA GLU A 35 22.02 -9.70 19.30
C GLU A 35 20.83 -9.08 18.55
N PHE A 36 20.21 -8.10 19.17
CA PHE A 36 19.26 -7.19 18.55
C PHE A 36 19.79 -5.75 18.68
N SER A 37 20.11 -5.14 17.54
CA SER A 37 20.76 -3.84 17.49
C SER A 37 19.87 -2.80 16.80
N ILE A 38 19.78 -1.62 17.43
CA ILE A 38 19.24 -0.41 16.78
C ILE A 38 20.42 0.48 16.40
N GLY A 39 20.53 0.80 15.10
CA GLY A 39 21.63 1.55 14.54
C GLY A 39 22.83 0.67 14.16
N MET A 40 23.86 1.31 13.63
CA MET A 40 25.10 0.69 13.17
C MET A 40 26.32 1.38 13.77
N GLY A 41 27.50 0.77 13.60
CA GLY A 41 28.79 1.30 14.06
C GLY A 41 29.08 0.98 15.53
N PRO A 42 29.92 1.80 16.22
CA PRO A 42 30.29 1.54 17.60
C PRO A 42 29.11 1.49 18.56
N GLN A 43 29.16 0.55 19.51
CA GLN A 43 28.13 0.44 20.56
C GLN A 43 28.22 1.64 21.52
N LEU A 44 27.10 2.33 21.70
CA LEU A 44 26.95 3.38 22.72
C LEU A 44 26.46 2.80 24.05
N PHE A 45 25.55 1.86 23.96
CA PHE A 45 24.94 1.20 25.09
C PHE A 45 24.57 -0.24 24.73
N HIS A 46 24.77 -1.17 25.68
CA HIS A 46 24.35 -2.56 25.53
C HIS A 46 23.89 -3.14 26.87
N LYS A 47 23.00 -4.11 26.79
CA LYS A 47 22.50 -4.85 27.93
C LYS A 47 22.09 -6.26 27.50
N THR A 48 22.64 -7.26 28.16
CA THR A 48 22.25 -8.65 27.96
C THR A 48 21.04 -9.01 28.82
N LYS A 49 20.01 -9.62 28.24
CA LYS A 49 18.89 -10.20 28.97
C LYS A 49 18.56 -11.58 28.38
N GLY A 50 18.74 -12.61 29.20
CA GLY A 50 18.69 -14.01 28.76
C GLY A 50 19.81 -14.29 27.75
N ASP A 51 19.45 -14.86 26.60
CA ASP A 51 20.38 -15.24 25.54
C ASP A 51 20.60 -14.12 24.50
N THR A 52 20.05 -12.93 24.72
CA THR A 52 20.08 -11.83 23.73
C THR A 52 20.78 -10.61 24.30
N GLU A 53 21.73 -10.09 23.54
CA GLU A 53 22.29 -8.78 23.75
C GLU A 53 21.45 -7.73 23.01
N TYR A 54 21.02 -6.70 23.72
CA TYR A 54 20.33 -5.54 23.17
C TYR A 54 21.30 -4.40 23.08
N SER A 55 21.53 -3.84 21.90
CA SER A 55 22.49 -2.77 21.70
C SER A 55 21.89 -1.56 21.01
N LEU A 56 22.38 -0.37 21.40
CA LEU A 56 22.15 0.90 20.72
C LEU A 56 23.48 1.38 20.17
N ARG A 57 23.53 1.70 18.88
CA ARG A 57 24.76 2.07 18.18
C ARG A 57 24.74 3.51 17.72
N LEU A 58 25.93 4.05 17.42
CA LEU A 58 26.14 5.48 17.18
C LEU A 58 25.40 6.02 15.96
N LEU A 59 25.36 5.28 14.87
CA LEU A 59 24.73 5.72 13.63
C LEU A 59 23.27 5.29 13.63
N PRO A 60 22.30 6.26 13.59
CA PRO A 60 20.88 5.95 13.61
C PRO A 60 20.37 5.44 12.24
N ILE A 61 21.20 4.71 11.52
CA ILE A 61 20.91 4.13 10.21
C ILE A 61 21.05 2.62 10.35
N GLY A 62 19.95 1.92 10.04
CA GLY A 62 19.97 0.46 10.10
C GLY A 62 19.73 -0.11 11.50
N GLY A 63 20.01 -1.35 11.60
CA GLY A 63 19.89 -2.22 12.75
C GLY A 63 20.15 -3.64 12.28
N TYR A 64 20.16 -4.59 13.17
CA TYR A 64 20.20 -5.99 12.80
C TYR A 64 19.67 -6.88 13.92
N CYS A 65 19.23 -8.06 13.52
CA CYS A 65 18.80 -9.14 14.41
C CYS A 65 19.67 -10.37 14.10
N ALA A 66 20.77 -10.54 14.83
CA ALA A 66 21.67 -11.68 14.63
C ALA A 66 21.08 -12.95 15.26
N MET A 67 20.76 -13.92 14.42
CA MET A 67 20.21 -15.21 14.84
C MET A 67 21.29 -16.28 14.83
N GLU A 68 21.21 -17.20 15.78
CA GLU A 68 22.12 -18.34 15.85
C GLU A 68 21.99 -19.20 14.59
N GLY A 69 23.12 -19.55 13.96
CA GLY A 69 23.14 -20.39 12.75
C GLY A 69 22.56 -19.73 11.51
N GLU A 70 22.62 -18.40 11.41
CA GLU A 70 22.20 -17.64 10.23
C GLU A 70 23.32 -17.59 9.18
N ASP A 71 24.52 -17.18 9.59
CA ASP A 71 25.69 -17.02 8.71
C ASP A 71 26.62 -18.23 8.71
N GLU A 72 26.67 -18.98 9.81
CA GLU A 72 27.55 -20.13 10.00
C GLU A 72 26.76 -21.32 10.54
N ASP A 73 27.23 -22.54 10.24
CA ASP A 73 26.64 -23.75 10.81
C ASP A 73 26.79 -23.75 12.34
N SER A 74 25.71 -24.05 13.03
CA SER A 74 25.69 -24.12 14.50
C SER A 74 25.10 -25.44 14.98
N ASP A 75 25.68 -25.94 16.08
CA ASP A 75 25.21 -27.13 16.78
C ASP A 75 24.10 -26.88 17.81
N ASP A 76 23.71 -25.61 18.01
CA ASP A 76 22.58 -25.27 18.90
C ASP A 76 21.26 -25.74 18.23
N ASP A 77 20.44 -26.48 18.95
CA ASP A 77 19.14 -26.95 18.47
C ASP A 77 18.18 -25.79 18.16
N ARG A 78 18.43 -24.61 18.69
CA ARG A 78 17.69 -23.35 18.44
C ARG A 78 18.28 -22.53 17.30
N ALA A 79 19.30 -23.05 16.58
CA ALA A 79 19.84 -22.39 15.41
C ALA A 79 18.79 -22.27 14.30
N LEU A 80 18.78 -21.14 13.59
CA LEU A 80 17.87 -20.89 12.45
C LEU A 80 18.03 -21.99 11.39
N GLY A 81 19.26 -22.39 11.08
CA GLY A 81 19.58 -23.43 10.12
C GLY A 81 18.88 -24.75 10.40
N ARG A 82 18.70 -25.12 11.67
CA ARG A 82 18.08 -26.38 12.14
C ARG A 82 16.56 -26.33 12.23
N GLN A 83 15.95 -25.15 12.08
CA GLN A 83 14.49 -25.03 12.17
C GLN A 83 13.78 -25.57 10.92
N VAL A 84 12.54 -26.02 11.12
CA VAL A 84 11.66 -26.44 10.03
C VAL A 84 11.36 -25.28 9.08
N TRP A 85 11.16 -25.56 7.81
CA TRP A 85 11.05 -24.55 6.73
C TRP A 85 9.99 -23.47 6.98
N TRP A 86 8.83 -23.84 7.55
CA TRP A 86 7.75 -22.88 7.80
C TRP A 86 8.09 -21.84 8.88
N LYS A 87 8.91 -22.20 9.90
CA LYS A 87 9.42 -21.25 10.88
C LYS A 87 10.38 -20.26 10.24
N LYS A 88 11.30 -20.75 9.40
CA LYS A 88 12.20 -19.90 8.60
C LYS A 88 11.39 -18.92 7.74
N PHE A 89 10.36 -19.41 7.04
CA PHE A 89 9.49 -18.58 6.22
C PHE A 89 8.81 -17.48 7.03
N ILE A 90 8.21 -17.81 8.19
CA ILE A 90 7.60 -16.81 9.08
C ILE A 90 8.61 -15.75 9.51
N ILE A 91 9.81 -16.16 9.91
CA ILE A 91 10.87 -15.24 10.33
C ILE A 91 11.28 -14.31 9.19
N PHE A 92 11.50 -14.83 7.97
CA PHE A 92 11.90 -14.01 6.83
C PHE A 92 10.82 -13.01 6.38
N VAL A 93 9.55 -13.39 6.46
CA VAL A 93 8.45 -12.49 6.07
C VAL A 93 8.13 -11.45 7.15
N ALA A 94 8.47 -11.74 8.43
CA ALA A 94 8.08 -10.92 9.57
C ALA A 94 8.57 -9.47 9.49
N GLY A 95 9.77 -9.22 8.95
CA GLY A 95 10.30 -7.87 8.76
C GLY A 95 9.43 -7.04 7.81
N ALA A 96 9.15 -7.57 6.63
CA ALA A 96 8.29 -6.90 5.65
C ALA A 96 6.85 -6.73 6.18
N PHE A 97 6.33 -7.72 6.90
CA PHE A 97 5.02 -7.65 7.54
C PHE A 97 4.94 -6.52 8.58
N MET A 98 5.97 -6.33 9.40
CA MET A 98 6.02 -5.23 10.38
C MET A 98 6.05 -3.86 9.71
N ASN A 99 6.76 -3.71 8.59
CA ASN A 99 6.74 -2.47 7.81
C ASN A 99 5.35 -2.20 7.23
N PHE A 100 4.69 -3.22 6.67
CA PHE A 100 3.31 -3.12 6.19
C PHE A 100 2.35 -2.71 7.32
N LEU A 101 2.45 -3.35 8.48
CA LEU A 101 1.61 -3.04 9.65
C LEU A 101 1.84 -1.59 10.13
N THR A 102 3.10 -1.14 10.14
CA THR A 102 3.45 0.24 10.49
C THR A 102 2.83 1.23 9.50
N GLY A 103 2.91 0.95 8.20
CA GLY A 103 2.27 1.76 7.17
C GLY A 103 0.76 1.84 7.37
N LEU A 104 0.10 0.72 7.63
CA LEU A 104 -1.34 0.68 7.92
C LEU A 104 -1.70 1.52 9.17
N ILE A 105 -0.93 1.41 10.25
CA ILE A 105 -1.15 2.20 11.46
C ILE A 105 -1.01 3.69 11.17
N ILE A 106 -0.01 4.09 10.40
CA ILE A 106 0.19 5.50 10.00
C ILE A 106 -1.03 6.00 9.21
N VAL A 107 -1.53 5.24 8.23
CA VAL A 107 -2.71 5.62 7.44
C VAL A 107 -3.96 5.70 8.30
N ILE A 108 -4.16 4.77 9.26
CA ILE A 108 -5.27 4.84 10.23
C ILE A 108 -5.19 6.13 11.06
N CYS A 109 -4.00 6.49 11.54
CA CYS A 109 -3.81 7.74 12.29
C CYS A 109 -4.09 8.99 11.42
N LEU A 110 -3.68 8.99 10.16
CA LEU A 110 -3.95 10.08 9.22
C LEU A 110 -5.45 10.26 8.96
N TYR A 111 -6.18 9.14 8.82
CA TYR A 111 -7.62 9.15 8.53
C TYR A 111 -8.50 9.25 9.78
N ALA A 112 -7.93 9.17 10.99
CA ALA A 112 -8.68 9.29 12.23
C ALA A 112 -9.46 10.61 12.34
N GLY A 113 -8.91 11.71 11.79
CA GLY A 113 -9.54 13.03 11.75
C GLY A 113 -10.34 13.33 10.47
N ALA A 114 -10.44 12.41 9.50
CA ALA A 114 -11.17 12.63 8.27
C ALA A 114 -12.66 12.85 8.55
N GLN A 115 -13.27 13.84 7.89
CA GLN A 115 -14.69 14.14 8.02
C GLN A 115 -15.52 13.52 6.89
N ALA A 116 -14.91 13.35 5.72
CA ALA A 116 -15.56 12.76 4.54
C ALA A 116 -14.52 12.06 3.65
N PHE A 117 -15.01 11.16 2.79
CA PHE A 117 -14.23 10.50 1.75
C PHE A 117 -14.88 10.69 0.39
N TYR A 118 -14.05 10.73 -0.64
CA TYR A 118 -14.54 10.65 -2.02
C TYR A 118 -14.80 9.20 -2.39
N THR A 119 -15.96 8.95 -2.97
CA THR A 119 -16.36 7.65 -3.52
C THR A 119 -15.95 7.53 -4.99
N THR A 120 -16.19 6.36 -5.58
CA THR A 120 -16.05 6.12 -7.02
C THR A 120 -17.37 6.27 -7.78
N GLU A 121 -18.35 6.95 -7.18
CA GLU A 121 -19.66 7.20 -7.74
C GLU A 121 -19.57 8.22 -8.88
N ILE A 122 -20.28 7.95 -9.98
CA ILE A 122 -20.51 8.89 -11.07
C ILE A 122 -21.52 9.94 -10.60
N VAL A 123 -21.08 11.18 -10.51
CA VAL A 123 -21.93 12.28 -10.00
C VAL A 123 -22.60 13.05 -11.11
N GLU A 124 -21.95 13.14 -12.28
CA GLU A 124 -22.46 13.92 -13.39
C GLU A 124 -22.00 13.33 -14.73
N LEU A 125 -22.86 13.44 -15.73
CA LEU A 125 -22.55 13.12 -17.13
C LEU A 125 -22.57 14.41 -17.95
N ASN A 126 -21.66 14.50 -18.93
CA ASN A 126 -21.71 15.59 -19.89
C ASN A 126 -23.07 15.54 -20.65
N PRO A 127 -23.75 16.68 -20.86
CA PRO A 127 -25.04 16.69 -21.58
C PRO A 127 -24.99 16.02 -22.95
N ASP A 128 -23.87 16.10 -23.66
CA ASP A 128 -23.64 15.50 -24.96
C ASP A 128 -23.07 14.08 -24.90
N PHE A 129 -23.06 13.44 -23.71
CA PHE A 129 -22.56 12.08 -23.55
C PHE A 129 -23.48 11.06 -24.24
N PRO A 130 -22.99 10.30 -25.25
CA PRO A 130 -23.86 9.51 -26.11
C PRO A 130 -24.42 8.24 -25.46
N GLN A 131 -23.76 7.76 -24.38
CA GLN A 131 -24.11 6.50 -23.71
C GLN A 131 -24.76 6.75 -22.35
N GLN A 132 -25.62 7.76 -22.21
CA GLN A 132 -26.38 8.02 -20.99
C GLN A 132 -27.72 7.26 -20.97
N GLY A 133 -28.21 6.92 -19.77
CA GLY A 133 -29.52 6.28 -19.57
C GLY A 133 -29.44 4.85 -19.05
N GLU A 134 -30.56 4.15 -19.03
CA GLU A 134 -30.68 2.81 -18.46
C GLU A 134 -29.72 1.80 -19.09
N ASP A 135 -29.55 1.87 -20.40
CA ASP A 135 -28.63 1.02 -21.16
C ASP A 135 -27.20 1.56 -21.21
N GLY A 136 -26.94 2.70 -20.62
CA GLY A 136 -25.63 3.35 -20.54
C GLY A 136 -25.19 3.61 -19.11
N LEU A 137 -24.51 4.76 -18.90
CA LEU A 137 -24.15 5.26 -17.57
C LEU A 137 -25.23 6.19 -17.02
N MET A 138 -25.34 6.23 -15.70
CA MET A 138 -26.23 7.14 -14.98
C MET A 138 -25.50 7.73 -13.76
N PRO A 139 -25.86 8.96 -13.36
CA PRO A 139 -25.49 9.47 -12.04
C PRO A 139 -25.96 8.50 -10.95
N GLY A 140 -25.11 8.23 -9.95
CA GLY A 140 -25.34 7.22 -8.91
C GLY A 140 -24.70 5.86 -9.20
N ASP A 141 -24.25 5.59 -10.42
CA ASP A 141 -23.46 4.39 -10.72
C ASP A 141 -22.13 4.43 -9.98
N THR A 142 -21.74 3.33 -9.35
CA THR A 142 -20.44 3.23 -8.70
C THR A 142 -19.45 2.50 -9.60
N ILE A 143 -18.33 3.11 -9.95
CA ILE A 143 -17.28 2.49 -10.76
C ILE A 143 -16.70 1.32 -9.96
N TYR A 144 -16.85 0.10 -10.49
CA TYR A 144 -16.41 -1.15 -9.86
C TYR A 144 -15.07 -1.62 -10.39
N ALA A 145 -14.85 -1.59 -11.70
CA ALA A 145 -13.61 -1.98 -12.35
C ALA A 145 -13.41 -1.19 -13.66
N ILE A 146 -12.16 -1.00 -14.06
CA ILE A 146 -11.78 -0.42 -15.36
C ILE A 146 -10.71 -1.33 -15.98
N ASN A 147 -10.89 -1.74 -17.24
CA ASN A 147 -10.00 -2.65 -17.97
C ASN A 147 -9.69 -3.95 -17.19
N GLY A 148 -10.68 -4.46 -16.47
CA GLY A 148 -10.55 -5.65 -15.62
C GLY A 148 -9.94 -5.39 -14.24
N GLU A 149 -9.36 -4.21 -13.99
CA GLU A 149 -8.74 -3.83 -12.73
C GLU A 149 -9.77 -3.30 -11.72
N ARG A 150 -9.77 -3.87 -10.51
CA ARG A 150 -10.69 -3.46 -9.43
C ARG A 150 -10.40 -2.05 -8.94
N ILE A 151 -11.45 -1.25 -8.79
CA ILE A 151 -11.42 0.13 -8.28
C ILE A 151 -11.91 0.15 -6.83
N TYR A 152 -11.15 0.75 -5.93
CA TYR A 152 -11.49 0.93 -4.52
C TYR A 152 -11.53 2.41 -4.11
N LEU A 153 -10.65 3.22 -4.71
CA LEU A 153 -10.49 4.64 -4.39
C LEU A 153 -10.68 5.49 -5.63
N LYS A 154 -11.03 6.76 -5.41
CA LYS A 154 -11.09 7.75 -6.50
C LYS A 154 -9.76 7.86 -7.25
N SER A 155 -8.63 7.75 -6.55
CA SER A 155 -7.27 7.74 -7.13
C SER A 155 -7.04 6.58 -8.10
N ASP A 156 -7.62 5.40 -7.85
CA ASP A 156 -7.50 4.25 -8.74
C ASP A 156 -8.06 4.54 -10.13
N VAL A 157 -9.21 5.25 -10.18
CA VAL A 157 -9.84 5.62 -11.45
C VAL A 157 -8.87 6.43 -12.31
N SER A 158 -8.29 7.49 -11.74
CA SER A 158 -7.33 8.35 -12.45
C SER A 158 -6.07 7.59 -12.86
N LEU A 159 -5.56 6.73 -11.98
CA LEU A 159 -4.37 5.92 -12.24
C LEU A 159 -4.59 4.96 -13.40
N ILE A 160 -5.66 4.14 -13.34
CA ILE A 160 -5.91 3.11 -14.35
C ILE A 160 -6.27 3.72 -15.70
N MET A 161 -7.06 4.81 -15.71
CA MET A 161 -7.37 5.54 -16.95
C MET A 161 -6.12 6.15 -17.57
N GLY A 162 -5.13 6.56 -16.79
CA GLY A 162 -3.86 7.12 -17.26
C GLY A 162 -2.87 6.08 -17.79
N LEU A 163 -2.88 4.85 -17.25
CA LEU A 163 -1.95 3.79 -17.66
C LEU A 163 -2.28 3.15 -19.02
N GLY A 164 -3.54 3.20 -19.45
CA GLY A 164 -4.04 2.51 -20.64
C GLY A 164 -4.70 3.41 -21.65
N ASP A 165 -4.14 4.57 -21.97
CA ASP A 165 -4.78 5.56 -22.86
C ASP A 165 -4.83 5.10 -24.32
N THR A 166 -5.72 4.14 -24.60
CA THR A 166 -6.06 3.66 -25.94
C THR A 166 -7.26 4.41 -26.54
N GLY A 167 -7.76 5.46 -25.86
CA GLY A 167 -8.98 6.16 -26.24
C GLY A 167 -10.28 5.40 -25.93
N THR A 168 -10.18 4.14 -25.54
CA THR A 168 -11.33 3.28 -25.17
C THR A 168 -11.04 2.55 -23.87
N ILE A 169 -12.05 2.44 -23.00
CA ILE A 169 -11.96 1.70 -21.71
C ILE A 169 -13.15 0.76 -21.57
N ASP A 170 -12.90 -0.41 -21.00
CA ASP A 170 -13.95 -1.32 -20.53
C ASP A 170 -14.21 -1.02 -19.05
N MET A 171 -15.40 -0.52 -18.76
CA MET A 171 -15.82 -0.12 -17.41
C MET A 171 -16.93 -1.04 -16.90
N THR A 172 -16.74 -1.59 -15.71
CA THR A 172 -17.82 -2.24 -14.96
C THR A 172 -18.32 -1.26 -13.90
N VAL A 173 -19.60 -0.95 -13.90
CA VAL A 173 -20.27 -0.17 -12.86
C VAL A 173 -21.20 -1.03 -12.02
N LEU A 174 -21.46 -0.60 -10.81
CA LEU A 174 -22.42 -1.20 -9.89
C LEU A 174 -23.64 -0.25 -9.80
N ARG A 175 -24.80 -0.73 -10.24
CA ARG A 175 -26.11 -0.07 -10.16
C ARG A 175 -27.09 -0.97 -9.42
N ASP A 176 -27.67 -0.52 -8.32
CA ASP A 176 -28.63 -1.29 -7.50
C ASP A 176 -28.11 -2.70 -7.13
N GLY A 177 -26.81 -2.81 -6.85
CA GLY A 177 -26.15 -4.08 -6.50
C GLY A 177 -25.85 -5.00 -7.69
N LYS A 178 -26.18 -4.61 -8.93
CA LYS A 178 -25.90 -5.39 -10.15
C LYS A 178 -24.71 -4.80 -10.89
N LYS A 179 -23.87 -5.67 -11.42
CA LYS A 179 -22.74 -5.29 -12.28
C LYS A 179 -23.22 -5.10 -13.71
N LEU A 180 -22.83 -3.99 -14.30
CA LEU A 180 -23.11 -3.63 -15.68
C LEU A 180 -21.79 -3.30 -16.37
N ASP A 181 -21.48 -4.01 -17.45
CA ASP A 181 -20.26 -3.77 -18.23
C ASP A 181 -20.57 -2.82 -19.39
N ARG A 182 -19.68 -1.84 -19.59
CA ARG A 182 -19.78 -0.79 -20.61
C ARG A 182 -18.43 -0.53 -21.23
N THR A 183 -18.38 -0.42 -22.54
CA THR A 183 -17.19 0.05 -23.26
C THR A 183 -17.38 1.51 -23.61
N LEU A 184 -16.49 2.37 -23.13
CA LEU A 184 -16.54 3.81 -23.31
C LEU A 184 -15.37 4.25 -24.18
N THR A 185 -15.67 5.15 -25.13
CA THR A 185 -14.65 5.78 -25.98
C THR A 185 -14.60 7.27 -25.70
N LYS A 186 -13.39 7.84 -25.65
CA LYS A 186 -13.20 9.28 -25.53
C LYS A 186 -13.93 10.01 -26.65
N GLN A 187 -14.57 11.10 -26.30
CA GLN A 187 -15.24 12.03 -27.19
C GLN A 187 -14.59 13.39 -27.11
N VAL A 188 -14.71 14.18 -28.17
CA VAL A 188 -14.29 15.59 -28.18
C VAL A 188 -15.43 16.43 -27.62
N TYR A 189 -15.14 17.16 -26.54
CA TYR A 189 -16.06 18.12 -25.94
C TYR A 189 -15.49 19.53 -26.08
N THR A 190 -16.36 20.55 -26.04
CA THR A 190 -15.96 21.96 -26.09
C THR A 190 -16.20 22.59 -24.70
N ASP A 191 -15.23 23.27 -24.15
CA ASP A 191 -15.39 24.01 -22.90
C ASP A 191 -16.11 25.36 -23.13
N GLU A 192 -16.40 26.06 -22.01
CA GLU A 192 -17.09 27.37 -22.02
C GLU A 192 -16.32 28.47 -22.83
N ASN A 193 -15.01 28.27 -23.05
CA ASN A 193 -14.14 29.17 -23.78
C ASN A 193 -13.98 28.79 -25.27
N GLY A 194 -14.70 27.74 -25.72
CA GLY A 194 -14.64 27.24 -27.09
C GLY A 194 -13.40 26.36 -27.36
N LYS A 195 -12.71 25.88 -26.32
CA LYS A 195 -11.56 24.99 -26.45
C LYS A 195 -12.02 23.55 -26.47
N GLU A 196 -11.57 22.81 -27.47
CA GLU A 196 -11.81 21.36 -27.57
C GLU A 196 -10.88 20.57 -26.64
N TYR A 197 -11.44 19.52 -26.01
CA TYR A 197 -10.72 18.57 -25.19
C TYR A 197 -11.32 17.17 -25.30
N GLU A 198 -10.50 16.14 -25.14
CA GLU A 198 -10.95 14.74 -25.16
C GLU A 198 -11.22 14.23 -23.75
N ALA A 199 -12.40 13.64 -23.55
CA ALA A 199 -12.80 13.04 -22.28
C ALA A 199 -13.79 11.87 -22.50
N TYR A 200 -13.99 11.07 -21.43
CA TYR A 200 -14.99 10.01 -21.42
C TYR A 200 -16.41 10.53 -21.09
N GLY A 201 -16.57 11.81 -20.80
CA GLY A 201 -17.85 12.47 -20.64
C GLY A 201 -18.57 12.23 -19.31
N PHE A 202 -17.86 11.80 -18.26
CA PHE A 202 -18.42 11.66 -16.91
C PHE A 202 -17.51 12.27 -15.85
N THR A 203 -18.14 12.75 -14.78
CA THR A 203 -17.47 13.21 -13.56
C THR A 203 -17.75 12.23 -12.44
N TYR A 204 -16.74 11.90 -11.63
CA TYR A 204 -16.86 10.95 -10.53
C TYR A 204 -16.27 11.50 -9.24
N GLY A 205 -16.67 10.94 -8.11
CA GLY A 205 -16.19 11.33 -6.81
C GLY A 205 -17.26 11.91 -5.92
N GLY A 206 -18.35 11.18 -5.72
CA GLY A 206 -19.35 11.50 -4.71
C GLY A 206 -18.70 11.61 -3.32
N ILE A 207 -19.35 12.28 -2.39
CA ILE A 207 -18.84 12.50 -1.02
C ILE A 207 -19.68 11.66 -0.05
N VAL A 208 -19.00 10.94 0.83
CA VAL A 208 -19.62 10.18 1.92
C VAL A 208 -19.04 10.62 3.26
N GLU A 209 -19.90 10.76 4.28
CA GLU A 209 -19.46 11.10 5.64
C GLU A 209 -18.57 9.99 6.23
N ALA A 210 -17.48 10.40 6.87
CA ALA A 210 -16.48 9.47 7.42
C ALA A 210 -16.91 8.89 8.75
N THR A 211 -17.63 7.77 8.72
CA THR A 211 -17.91 6.97 9.93
C THR A 211 -16.64 6.25 10.42
N PRO A 212 -16.56 5.82 11.69
CA PRO A 212 -15.41 5.05 12.19
C PRO A 212 -15.08 3.81 11.36
N LEU A 213 -16.10 3.09 10.87
CA LEU A 213 -15.94 1.91 10.03
C LEU A 213 -15.36 2.30 8.65
N LEU A 214 -15.87 3.37 8.04
CA LEU A 214 -15.36 3.86 6.76
C LEU A 214 -13.91 4.35 6.88
N ARG A 215 -13.52 4.99 7.99
CA ARG A 215 -12.13 5.38 8.23
C ARG A 215 -11.20 4.16 8.20
N LEU A 216 -11.56 3.06 8.86
CA LEU A 216 -10.79 1.82 8.81
C LEU A 216 -10.77 1.20 7.42
N GLN A 217 -11.91 1.16 6.74
CA GLN A 217 -12.03 0.61 5.39
C GLN A 217 -11.19 1.40 4.38
N TYR A 218 -11.27 2.72 4.39
CA TYR A 218 -10.46 3.57 3.50
C TYR A 218 -8.97 3.54 3.86
N SER A 219 -8.62 3.39 5.16
CA SER A 219 -7.23 3.17 5.55
C SER A 219 -6.67 1.87 4.98
N TRP A 220 -7.44 0.81 5.00
CA TRP A 220 -7.07 -0.46 4.39
C TRP A 220 -6.91 -0.32 2.87
N TYR A 221 -7.90 0.27 2.19
CA TYR A 221 -7.83 0.48 0.74
C TYR A 221 -6.63 1.32 0.33
N GLN A 222 -6.36 2.42 1.04
CA GLN A 222 -5.20 3.28 0.77
C GLN A 222 -3.87 2.56 0.99
N THR A 223 -3.77 1.74 2.02
CA THR A 223 -2.55 0.95 2.28
C THR A 223 -2.33 -0.08 1.18
N MET A 224 -3.40 -0.76 0.74
CA MET A 224 -3.33 -1.72 -0.37
C MET A 224 -3.04 -1.04 -1.71
N ASP A 225 -3.55 0.18 -1.93
CA ASP A 225 -3.25 0.98 -3.12
C ASP A 225 -1.76 1.33 -3.19
N TYR A 226 -1.13 1.73 -2.08
CA TYR A 226 0.32 1.95 -2.05
C TYR A 226 1.12 0.69 -2.41
N VAL A 227 0.73 -0.49 -1.90
CA VAL A 227 1.37 -1.76 -2.28
C VAL A 227 1.20 -2.03 -3.78
N ARG A 228 -0.02 -1.83 -4.30
CA ARG A 228 -0.35 -2.00 -5.72
C ARG A 228 0.46 -1.07 -6.61
N ILE A 229 0.56 0.21 -6.26
CA ILE A 229 1.37 1.19 -6.99
C ILE A 229 2.84 0.75 -7.02
N CYS A 230 3.41 0.34 -5.89
CA CYS A 230 4.77 -0.19 -5.86
C CYS A 230 4.96 -1.37 -6.82
N LEU A 231 4.02 -2.32 -6.86
CA LEU A 231 4.09 -3.48 -7.75
C LEU A 231 3.96 -3.07 -9.23
N LEU A 232 3.05 -2.15 -9.56
CA LEU A 232 2.84 -1.67 -10.93
C LEU A 232 4.06 -0.93 -11.48
N TYR A 233 4.72 -0.10 -10.66
CA TYR A 233 5.90 0.66 -11.08
C TYR A 233 7.21 -0.15 -11.08
N THR A 234 7.25 -1.28 -10.36
CA THR A 234 8.42 -2.17 -10.33
C THR A 234 8.32 -3.34 -11.32
N SER A 235 7.12 -3.59 -11.85
CA SER A 235 6.91 -4.61 -12.88
C SER A 235 7.45 -4.08 -14.23
N PRO A 236 8.25 -4.86 -14.98
CA PRO A 236 8.63 -4.47 -16.33
C PRO A 236 7.37 -4.23 -17.16
N SER A 237 7.31 -3.09 -17.83
CA SER A 237 6.19 -2.75 -18.72
C SER A 237 6.02 -3.85 -19.77
N PRO A 238 4.80 -4.32 -20.04
CA PRO A 238 4.58 -5.26 -21.16
C PRO A 238 4.88 -4.66 -22.54
N ARG A 239 5.43 -3.45 -22.59
CA ARG A 239 5.74 -2.70 -23.82
C ARG A 239 7.26 -2.60 -24.13
N ASP A 240 8.12 -3.22 -23.32
CA ASP A 240 9.58 -3.30 -23.57
C ASP A 240 9.97 -4.60 -24.25
#